data_4758da9cd599b10fe95b4dd63c3e45ec
#
_entry.id   4758da9cd599b10fe95b4dd63c3e45ec
#
_cell.length_a   1.000
_cell.length_b   1.000
_cell.length_c   1.000
_cell.angle_alpha   90.00
_cell.angle_beta   90.00
_cell.angle_gamma   90.00
#
_symmetry.space_group_name_H-M   'P 1'
#
loop_
_entity.id
_entity.type
_entity.pdbx_description
1 polymer ?
#
loop_
_entity_poly.entity_id
_entity_poly.type
_entity_poly.pdbx_seq_one_letter_code
_entity_poly.pdbx_strand_id
1 'polypeptide(L)'
;MQEMSRQGILFDANDSIPFESGIEVKPFRTVYNLVKTPYVWADEHEWAFDRRTNFVQLISDFDFLVVDFHPIHVFLNTENADRYERTRHLHSRPAELVKHRYEGRGTRTLFKELLEIA
;
A
#
# COMPACT_ATOMS: atom_id res chain seq x y z
N MET A 1 -2.59 -8.16 19.59
CA MET A 1 -1.35 -7.42 19.96
C MET A 1 -0.51 -8.16 21.01
N GLN A 2 -1.09 -8.58 22.10
CA GLN A 2 -0.33 -9.33 23.14
C GLN A 2 0.31 -10.61 22.59
N GLU A 3 -0.41 -11.37 21.78
CA GLU A 3 0.10 -12.60 21.15
C GLU A 3 1.23 -12.30 20.16
N MET A 4 1.09 -11.27 19.35
CA MET A 4 2.13 -10.85 18.41
C MET A 4 3.45 -10.52 19.13
N SER A 5 3.35 -9.80 20.26
CA SER A 5 4.52 -9.47 21.08
C SER A 5 5.16 -10.72 21.67
N ARG A 6 4.38 -11.70 22.12
CA ARG A 6 4.89 -12.99 22.63
C ARG A 6 5.64 -13.79 21.58
N GLN A 7 5.25 -13.66 20.32
CA GLN A 7 5.90 -14.33 19.18
C GLN A 7 7.12 -13.56 18.66
N GLY A 8 7.52 -12.48 19.33
CA GLY A 8 8.69 -11.69 18.96
C GLY A 8 8.46 -10.70 17.81
N ILE A 9 7.21 -10.43 17.45
CA ILE A 9 6.87 -9.38 16.48
C ILE A 9 7.07 -8.03 17.16
N LEU A 10 7.89 -7.17 16.57
CA LEU A 10 8.25 -5.87 17.13
C LEU A 10 7.48 -4.72 16.49
N PHE A 11 7.07 -4.86 15.24
CA PHE A 11 6.40 -3.81 14.45
C PHE A 11 5.09 -4.32 13.86
N ASP A 12 4.11 -3.43 13.80
CA ASP A 12 2.81 -3.68 13.21
C ASP A 12 2.38 -2.47 12.37
N ALA A 13 2.20 -2.68 11.08
CA ALA A 13 1.81 -1.68 10.10
C ALA A 13 0.41 -1.94 9.50
N ASN A 14 -0.47 -2.63 10.20
CA ASN A 14 -1.78 -3.04 9.67
C ASN A 14 -2.88 -1.98 9.77
N ASP A 15 -2.61 -0.85 10.43
CA ASP A 15 -3.62 0.20 10.56
C ASP A 15 -3.47 1.26 9.46
N SER A 16 -4.59 1.60 8.82
CA SER A 16 -4.66 2.69 7.84
C SER A 16 -5.09 3.99 8.51
N ILE A 17 -4.30 5.02 8.35
CA ILE A 17 -4.68 6.41 8.66
C ILE A 17 -4.44 7.24 7.39
N PRO A 18 -5.43 7.34 6.49
CA PRO A 18 -5.26 8.02 5.21
C PRO A 18 -4.77 9.46 5.40
N PHE A 19 -3.86 9.90 4.53
CA PHE A 19 -3.25 11.23 4.67
C PHE A 19 -4.27 12.38 4.58
N GLU A 20 -5.42 12.16 3.93
CA GLU A 20 -6.51 13.14 3.90
C GLU A 20 -7.18 13.34 5.25
N SER A 21 -6.97 12.46 6.22
CA SER A 21 -7.51 12.62 7.57
C SER A 21 -6.97 13.86 8.28
N GLY A 22 -5.84 14.39 7.83
CA GLY A 22 -5.12 15.47 8.49
C GLY A 22 -4.44 15.07 9.81
N ILE A 23 -4.47 13.77 10.15
CA ILE A 23 -3.82 13.25 11.35
C ILE A 23 -2.35 13.02 11.06
N GLU A 24 -1.47 13.61 11.88
CA GLU A 24 -0.04 13.33 11.80
C GLU A 24 0.23 11.91 12.33
N VAL A 25 0.79 11.07 11.45
CA VAL A 25 1.11 9.68 11.79
C VAL A 25 2.57 9.59 12.21
N LYS A 26 2.79 9.11 13.46
CA LYS A 26 4.11 8.80 13.98
C LYS A 26 4.11 7.40 14.57
N PRO A 27 5.24 6.68 14.54
CA PRO A 27 5.34 5.41 15.24
C PRO A 27 5.07 5.61 16.73
N PHE A 28 4.32 4.70 17.33
CA PHE A 28 4.06 4.72 18.77
C PHE A 28 4.12 3.31 19.37
N ARG A 29 4.54 3.24 20.63
CA ARG A 29 4.66 1.98 21.36
C ARG A 29 3.38 1.68 22.12
N THR A 30 2.89 0.46 21.98
CA THR A 30 1.73 -0.03 22.72
C THR A 30 2.15 -0.54 24.11
N VAL A 31 1.17 -0.79 24.97
CA VAL A 31 1.38 -1.42 26.29
C VAL A 31 1.96 -2.83 26.21
N TYR A 32 1.89 -3.48 25.06
CA TYR A 32 2.45 -4.81 24.79
C TYR A 32 3.85 -4.76 24.17
N ASN A 33 4.51 -3.62 24.22
CA ASN A 33 5.85 -3.40 23.66
C ASN A 33 5.95 -3.57 22.15
N LEU A 34 4.83 -3.46 21.46
CA LEU A 34 4.73 -3.48 20.01
C LEU A 34 4.77 -2.05 19.47
N VAL A 35 5.55 -1.80 18.43
CA VAL A 35 5.60 -0.50 17.75
C VAL A 35 4.59 -0.49 16.61
N LYS A 36 3.59 0.37 16.70
CA LYS A 36 2.63 0.64 15.63
C LYS A 36 3.20 1.66 14.65
N THR A 37 3.11 1.34 13.36
CA THR A 37 3.54 2.21 12.25
C THR A 37 2.43 2.27 11.21
N PRO A 38 1.34 2.99 11.47
CA PRO A 38 0.21 3.06 10.53
C PRO A 38 0.65 3.53 9.14
N TYR A 39 0.05 2.97 8.09
CA TYR A 39 0.27 3.45 6.74
C TYR A 39 -0.74 4.55 6.38
N VAL A 40 -0.28 5.54 5.62
CA VAL A 40 -1.08 6.72 5.23
C VAL A 40 -1.61 6.59 3.80
N TRP A 41 -1.07 5.64 3.05
CA TRP A 41 -1.43 5.38 1.67
C TRP A 41 -1.36 3.87 1.39
N ALA A 42 -2.31 3.37 0.62
CA ALA A 42 -2.29 2.05 0.02
C ALA A 42 -2.66 2.15 -1.46
N ASP A 43 -2.25 1.20 -2.27
CA ASP A 43 -2.54 1.21 -3.69
C ASP A 43 -4.03 1.25 -4.01
N GLU A 44 -4.86 0.56 -3.25
CA GLU A 44 -6.32 0.59 -3.40
C GLU A 44 -6.95 1.96 -3.07
N HIS A 45 -6.26 2.81 -2.31
CA HIS A 45 -6.71 4.18 -2.05
C HIS A 45 -6.75 5.04 -3.32
N GLU A 46 -5.92 4.74 -4.32
CA GLU A 46 -5.93 5.48 -5.58
C GLU A 46 -7.30 5.48 -6.25
N TRP A 47 -7.93 4.30 -6.33
CA TRP A 47 -9.26 4.23 -6.94
C TRP A 47 -10.40 4.39 -5.94
N ALA A 48 -10.22 3.99 -4.66
CA ALA A 48 -11.25 4.17 -3.64
C ALA A 48 -11.54 5.64 -3.34
N PHE A 49 -10.51 6.50 -3.42
CA PHE A 49 -10.61 7.93 -3.14
C PHE A 49 -10.39 8.82 -4.38
N ASP A 50 -10.40 8.22 -5.57
CA ASP A 50 -10.17 8.92 -6.86
C ASP A 50 -8.92 9.81 -6.84
N ARG A 51 -7.79 9.22 -6.40
CA ARG A 51 -6.53 9.94 -6.26
C ARG A 51 -5.65 9.84 -7.51
N ARG A 52 -4.74 10.82 -7.61
CA ARG A 52 -3.56 10.77 -8.47
C ARG A 52 -2.34 11.14 -7.62
N THR A 53 -1.86 10.19 -6.85
CA THR A 53 -0.79 10.41 -5.90
C THR A 53 0.51 10.82 -6.59
N ASN A 54 1.12 11.88 -6.09
CA ASN A 54 2.48 12.29 -6.40
C ASN A 54 3.37 11.95 -5.20
N PHE A 55 4.23 10.94 -5.33
CA PHE A 55 5.07 10.49 -4.23
C PHE A 55 6.15 11.49 -3.85
N VAL A 56 6.64 12.31 -4.77
CA VAL A 56 7.59 13.39 -4.44
C VAL A 56 6.94 14.34 -3.43
N GLN A 57 5.70 14.75 -3.70
CA GLN A 57 4.96 15.62 -2.80
C GLN A 57 4.62 14.92 -1.49
N LEU A 58 4.14 13.69 -1.54
CA LEU A 58 3.78 12.92 -0.36
C LEU A 58 4.97 12.73 0.59
N ILE A 59 6.14 12.39 0.06
CA ILE A 59 7.38 12.24 0.84
C ILE A 59 7.80 13.58 1.47
N SER A 60 7.61 14.70 0.77
CA SER A 60 7.95 16.02 1.32
C SER A 60 7.00 16.47 2.45
N ASP A 61 5.78 15.97 2.44
CA ASP A 61 4.76 16.36 3.43
C ASP A 61 4.85 15.58 4.75
N PHE A 62 5.61 14.50 4.80
CA PHE A 62 5.70 13.62 5.97
C PHE A 62 7.15 13.37 6.39
N ASP A 63 7.44 13.53 7.68
CA ASP A 63 8.73 13.16 8.27
C ASP A 63 8.92 11.63 8.36
N PHE A 64 7.82 10.92 8.49
CA PHE A 64 7.76 9.46 8.52
C PHE A 64 6.59 8.98 7.65
N LEU A 65 6.87 8.09 6.72
CA LEU A 65 5.90 7.63 5.75
C LEU A 65 5.93 6.10 5.63
N VAL A 66 4.79 5.48 5.83
CA VAL A 66 4.55 4.08 5.48
C VAL A 66 3.50 4.03 4.39
N VAL A 67 3.82 3.32 3.31
CA VAL A 67 2.90 3.07 2.19
C VAL A 67 2.74 1.57 2.00
N ASP A 68 1.56 1.14 1.62
CA ASP A 68 1.20 -0.26 1.43
C ASP A 68 0.95 -0.58 -0.04
N PHE A 69 1.72 -1.51 -0.58
CA PHE A 69 1.54 -2.04 -1.94
C PHE A 69 1.22 -3.53 -1.87
N HIS A 70 0.12 -3.92 -2.47
CA HIS A 70 -0.25 -5.33 -2.59
C HIS A 70 0.43 -5.97 -3.81
N PRO A 71 1.13 -7.11 -3.65
CA PRO A 71 1.84 -7.76 -4.77
C PRO A 71 0.97 -8.01 -5.99
N ILE A 72 -0.28 -8.39 -5.80
CA ILE A 72 -1.22 -8.64 -6.91
C ILE A 72 -1.50 -7.36 -7.73
N HIS A 73 -1.63 -6.22 -7.07
CA HIS A 73 -1.86 -4.95 -7.74
C HIS A 73 -0.62 -4.46 -8.48
N VAL A 74 0.56 -4.66 -7.89
CA VAL A 74 1.84 -4.38 -8.58
C VAL A 74 2.01 -5.30 -9.80
N PHE A 75 1.68 -6.59 -9.67
CA PHE A 75 1.78 -7.54 -10.78
C PHE A 75 0.84 -7.19 -11.94
N LEU A 76 -0.42 -6.88 -11.65
CA LEU A 76 -1.45 -6.53 -12.63
C LEU A 76 -1.33 -5.10 -13.14
N ASN A 77 -0.55 -4.25 -12.51
CA ASN A 77 -0.58 -2.81 -12.72
C ASN A 77 -2.00 -2.25 -12.55
N THR A 78 -2.69 -2.66 -11.50
CA THR A 78 -4.11 -2.37 -11.27
C THR A 78 -4.38 -0.86 -11.25
N GLU A 79 -5.41 -0.44 -11.96
CA GLU A 79 -5.88 0.95 -12.01
C GLU A 79 -7.25 1.15 -11.36
N ASN A 80 -7.98 0.04 -11.14
CA ASN A 80 -9.29 0.06 -10.48
C ASN A 80 -9.65 -1.34 -9.94
N ALA A 81 -10.68 -1.39 -9.09
CA ALA A 81 -11.15 -2.63 -8.48
C ALA A 81 -11.66 -3.66 -9.51
N ASP A 82 -12.23 -3.21 -10.63
CA ASP A 82 -12.81 -4.06 -11.65
C ASP A 82 -11.75 -4.99 -12.29
N ARG A 83 -10.54 -4.49 -12.56
CA ARG A 83 -9.44 -5.33 -13.08
C ARG A 83 -9.11 -6.47 -12.13
N TYR A 84 -9.01 -6.22 -10.85
CA TYR A 84 -8.75 -7.22 -9.83
C TYR A 84 -9.87 -8.28 -9.81
N GLU A 85 -11.13 -7.85 -9.79
CA GLU A 85 -12.28 -8.76 -9.71
C GLU A 85 -12.43 -9.63 -10.97
N ARG A 86 -12.29 -9.04 -12.16
CA ARG A 86 -12.39 -9.78 -13.43
C ARG A 86 -11.31 -10.83 -13.60
N THR A 87 -10.15 -10.64 -12.98
CA THR A 87 -9.00 -11.54 -13.11
C THR A 87 -8.84 -12.48 -11.93
N ARG A 88 -9.73 -12.43 -10.92
CA ARG A 88 -9.62 -13.23 -9.69
C ARG A 88 -9.39 -14.71 -9.93
N HIS A 89 -10.07 -15.29 -10.92
CA HIS A 89 -9.94 -16.71 -11.30
C HIS A 89 -8.56 -17.08 -11.88
N LEU A 90 -7.74 -16.09 -12.22
CA LEU A 90 -6.38 -16.25 -12.77
C LEU A 90 -5.27 -15.96 -11.76
N HIS A 91 -5.59 -15.52 -10.53
CA HIS A 91 -4.59 -15.09 -9.56
C HIS A 91 -3.58 -16.18 -9.19
N SER A 92 -3.95 -17.45 -9.31
CA SER A 92 -3.03 -18.59 -9.15
C SER A 92 -2.30 -19.00 -10.44
N ARG A 93 -2.51 -18.29 -11.55
CA ARG A 93 -1.95 -18.61 -12.87
C ARG A 93 -1.18 -17.40 -13.44
N PRO A 94 0.02 -17.12 -12.96
CA PRO A 94 0.74 -15.89 -13.30
C PRO A 94 1.04 -15.76 -14.80
N ALA A 95 1.29 -16.85 -15.52
CA ALA A 95 1.54 -16.83 -16.96
C ALA A 95 0.32 -16.38 -17.79
N GLU A 96 -0.89 -16.66 -17.31
CA GLU A 96 -2.13 -16.17 -17.92
C GLU A 96 -2.49 -14.80 -17.39
N LEU A 97 -2.33 -14.58 -16.09
CA LEU A 97 -2.66 -13.31 -15.44
C LEU A 97 -1.89 -12.13 -16.01
N VAL A 98 -0.60 -12.31 -16.36
CA VAL A 98 0.24 -11.24 -16.93
C VAL A 98 -0.33 -10.64 -18.21
N LYS A 99 -1.11 -11.41 -18.97
CA LYS A 99 -1.77 -10.95 -20.20
C LYS A 99 -2.87 -9.91 -19.93
N HIS A 100 -3.32 -9.82 -18.69
CA HIS A 100 -4.36 -8.88 -18.22
C HIS A 100 -3.78 -7.65 -17.52
N ARG A 101 -2.46 -7.50 -17.53
CA ARG A 101 -1.79 -6.33 -16.96
C ARG A 101 -2.24 -5.05 -17.68
N TYR A 102 -2.56 -4.04 -16.88
CA TYR A 102 -2.88 -2.71 -17.42
C TYR A 102 -1.64 -2.07 -18.06
N GLU A 103 -1.82 -1.46 -19.23
CA GLU A 103 -0.72 -0.85 -19.98
C GLU A 103 -0.52 0.64 -19.68
N GLY A 104 -1.47 1.26 -18.98
CA GLY A 104 -1.41 2.66 -18.57
C GLY A 104 -0.78 2.88 -17.20
N ARG A 105 -1.10 4.02 -16.57
CA ARG A 105 -0.63 4.37 -15.24
C ARG A 105 -1.46 3.63 -14.18
N GLY A 106 -0.88 2.62 -13.56
CA GLY A 106 -1.48 1.83 -12.48
C GLY A 106 -0.53 1.64 -11.31
N THR A 107 -0.86 0.68 -10.45
CA THR A 107 -0.10 0.42 -9.21
C THR A 107 1.37 0.08 -9.46
N ARG A 108 1.67 -0.69 -10.50
CA ARG A 108 3.07 -1.01 -10.87
C ARG A 108 3.84 0.24 -11.29
N THR A 109 3.20 1.14 -12.00
CA THR A 109 3.79 2.43 -12.39
C THR A 109 4.13 3.24 -11.16
N LEU A 110 3.19 3.36 -10.21
CA LEU A 110 3.38 4.07 -8.94
C LEU A 110 4.51 3.46 -8.10
N PHE A 111 4.56 2.14 -8.02
CA PHE A 111 5.61 1.43 -7.29
C PHE A 111 7.00 1.73 -7.87
N LYS A 112 7.13 1.71 -9.19
CA LYS A 112 8.40 2.07 -9.87
C LYS A 112 8.79 3.52 -9.63
N GLU A 113 7.83 4.45 -9.74
CA GLU A 113 8.08 5.87 -9.45
C GLU A 113 8.59 6.06 -8.01
N LEU A 114 8.00 5.39 -7.03
CA LEU A 114 8.46 5.45 -5.65
C LEU A 114 9.89 4.92 -5.51
N LEU A 115 10.24 3.80 -6.12
CA LEU A 115 11.59 3.24 -6.07
C LEU A 115 12.64 4.16 -6.70
N GLU A 116 12.28 4.93 -7.73
CA GLU A 116 13.17 5.90 -8.36
C GLU A 116 13.47 7.11 -7.47
N ILE A 117 12.55 7.46 -6.57
CA ILE A 117 12.69 8.58 -5.62
C ILE A 117 13.46 8.14 -4.37
N ALA A 118 13.27 6.91 -3.97
CA ALA A 118 13.79 6.38 -2.71
C ALA A 118 15.33 6.23 -2.68
#